data_a44c8431a96d982e36d461d27a6957d5
#
_entry.id   a44c8431a96d982e36d461d27a6957d5
#
_cell.length_a   1.000
_cell.length_b   1.000
_cell.length_c   1.000
_cell.angle_alpha   90.00
_cell.angle_beta   90.00
_cell.angle_gamma   90.00
#
_symmetry.space_group_name_H-M   'P 1'
#
loop_
_entity.id
_entity.type
_entity.pdbx_description
1 polymer ?
#
loop_
_entity_poly.entity_id
_entity_poly.type
_entity_poly.pdbx_seq_one_letter_code
_entity_poly.pdbx_strand_id
1 'polypeptide(L)'
;MLSPMSSSAPVLSPRRRQPAGCCATPARTTITADRASALATVAKALGDPTRLRIVDAVRAAAPEAVCQCELVPLFDMSQPALAKHLKVLVEAGVLASARRGTWTYYYTRPGGLEGLTTWLS
;
A
#
# COMPACT_ATOMS: atom_id res chain seq x y z
N MET A 1 12.84 22.72 -12.96
CA MET A 1 12.84 22.20 -14.30
C MET A 1 12.85 20.69 -14.33
N LEU A 2 12.01 20.14 -15.12
CA LEU A 2 11.92 18.71 -15.23
C LEU A 2 13.05 18.19 -16.06
N SER A 3 13.88 17.38 -15.46
CA SER A 3 14.76 16.61 -16.31
C SER A 3 13.87 15.67 -17.10
N PRO A 4 14.04 15.61 -18.38
CA PRO A 4 13.32 14.62 -19.12
C PRO A 4 13.62 13.28 -18.50
N MET A 5 12.60 12.58 -18.18
CA MET A 5 12.75 11.20 -17.87
C MET A 5 13.64 10.65 -18.94
N SER A 6 14.61 9.90 -18.52
CA SER A 6 15.43 9.25 -19.49
C SER A 6 14.49 8.66 -20.52
N SER A 7 14.53 9.24 -21.66
CA SER A 7 13.65 8.81 -22.73
C SER A 7 14.10 7.50 -23.33
N SER A 8 15.19 6.93 -22.84
CA SER A 8 15.58 5.65 -23.38
C SER A 8 14.62 4.59 -22.87
N ALA A 9 13.66 4.29 -23.71
CA ALA A 9 12.82 3.15 -23.49
C ALA A 9 13.69 1.90 -23.49
N PRO A 10 13.44 0.94 -22.62
CA PRO A 10 14.18 -0.30 -22.68
C PRO A 10 13.93 -0.99 -24.02
N VAL A 11 14.95 -1.58 -24.55
CA VAL A 11 14.81 -2.40 -25.74
C VAL A 11 14.01 -3.63 -25.36
N LEU A 12 12.86 -3.80 -25.98
CA LEU A 12 11.99 -4.92 -25.69
C LEU A 12 12.39 -6.10 -26.55
N SER A 13 12.80 -7.18 -25.90
CA SER A 13 13.09 -8.42 -26.57
C SER A 13 11.94 -9.38 -26.29
N PRO A 14 11.11 -9.67 -27.30
CA PRO A 14 10.04 -10.62 -27.09
C PRO A 14 10.59 -12.00 -26.75
N ARG A 15 9.86 -12.73 -25.94
CA ARG A 15 10.26 -14.10 -25.65
C ARG A 15 10.22 -14.93 -26.90
N ARG A 16 11.17 -15.88 -26.98
CA ARG A 16 11.28 -16.74 -28.12
C ARG A 16 10.01 -17.57 -28.32
N ARG A 17 9.57 -17.68 -29.56
CA ARG A 17 8.43 -18.51 -29.92
C ARG A 17 8.91 -19.82 -30.54
N GLN A 18 8.11 -20.84 -30.38
CA GLN A 18 8.37 -22.09 -31.07
C GLN A 18 8.01 -21.97 -32.54
N PRO A 19 8.59 -22.81 -33.40
CA PRO A 19 8.30 -22.79 -34.85
C PRO A 19 6.81 -22.93 -35.16
N ALA A 20 6.06 -23.59 -34.30
CA ALA A 20 4.62 -23.78 -34.50
C ALA A 20 3.80 -22.54 -34.14
N GLY A 21 4.44 -21.41 -33.79
CA GLY A 21 3.74 -20.20 -33.42
C GLY A 21 3.35 -20.08 -31.96
N CYS A 22 3.62 -21.11 -31.18
CA CYS A 22 3.38 -21.08 -29.73
C CYS A 22 4.55 -20.44 -28.99
N CYS A 23 4.27 -19.91 -27.79
CA CYS A 23 5.33 -19.43 -26.93
C CYS A 23 6.18 -20.60 -26.47
N ALA A 24 7.50 -20.42 -26.50
CA ALA A 24 8.44 -21.47 -26.11
C ALA A 24 8.28 -21.87 -24.66
N THR A 25 7.98 -20.91 -23.81
CA THR A 25 7.87 -21.11 -22.36
C THR A 25 6.76 -20.24 -21.82
N PRO A 26 5.87 -20.76 -21.00
CA PRO A 26 4.87 -19.91 -20.35
C PRO A 26 5.53 -18.91 -19.41
N ALA A 27 4.87 -17.79 -19.21
CA ALA A 27 5.33 -16.84 -18.21
C ALA A 27 5.20 -17.47 -16.82
N ARG A 28 6.02 -16.99 -15.90
CA ARG A 28 6.03 -17.50 -14.53
C ARG A 28 5.71 -16.38 -13.56
N THR A 29 5.05 -16.75 -12.50
CA THR A 29 4.92 -15.88 -11.33
C THR A 29 5.85 -16.38 -10.24
N THR A 30 6.40 -15.45 -9.46
CA THR A 30 7.31 -15.78 -8.36
C THR A 30 6.61 -15.87 -7.02
N ILE A 31 5.33 -15.57 -6.98
CA ILE A 31 4.56 -15.61 -5.74
C ILE A 31 3.42 -16.61 -5.86
N THR A 32 3.06 -17.19 -4.72
CA THR A 32 1.90 -18.09 -4.65
C THR A 32 0.60 -17.31 -4.69
N ALA A 33 -0.50 -18.02 -4.95
CA ALA A 33 -1.83 -17.41 -4.92
C ALA A 33 -2.15 -16.82 -3.54
N ASP A 34 -1.76 -17.51 -2.48
CA ASP A 34 -1.98 -17.03 -1.11
C ASP A 34 -1.18 -15.76 -0.84
N ARG A 35 0.07 -15.73 -1.29
CA ARG A 35 0.91 -14.54 -1.14
C ARG A 35 0.33 -13.37 -1.93
N ALA A 36 -0.14 -13.64 -3.14
CA ALA A 36 -0.76 -12.62 -3.98
C ALA A 36 -2.01 -12.04 -3.29
N SER A 37 -2.83 -12.88 -2.69
CA SER A 37 -4.01 -12.43 -1.96
C SER A 37 -3.64 -11.54 -0.78
N ALA A 38 -2.61 -11.92 -0.03
CA ALA A 38 -2.15 -11.12 1.11
C ALA A 38 -1.64 -9.75 0.65
N LEU A 39 -0.83 -9.72 -0.41
CA LEU A 39 -0.31 -8.48 -0.96
C LEU A 39 -1.44 -7.62 -1.52
N ALA A 40 -2.41 -8.24 -2.18
CA ALA A 40 -3.54 -7.52 -2.76
C ALA A 40 -4.41 -6.86 -1.69
N THR A 41 -4.57 -7.48 -0.54
CA THR A 41 -5.32 -6.89 0.57
C THR A 41 -4.68 -5.56 1.01
N VAL A 42 -3.37 -5.55 1.16
CA VAL A 42 -2.63 -4.34 1.52
C VAL A 42 -2.72 -3.31 0.40
N ALA A 43 -2.48 -3.72 -0.84
CA ALA A 43 -2.52 -2.83 -1.99
C ALA A 43 -3.89 -2.19 -2.16
N LYS A 44 -4.95 -2.96 -1.96
CA LYS A 44 -6.33 -2.46 -2.03
C LYS A 44 -6.60 -1.40 -0.97
N ALA A 45 -6.13 -1.64 0.25
CA ALA A 45 -6.30 -0.67 1.32
C ALA A 45 -5.58 0.63 1.01
N LEU A 46 -4.45 0.56 0.31
CA LEU A 46 -3.68 1.73 -0.12
C LEU A 46 -4.20 2.34 -1.41
N GLY A 47 -5.13 1.70 -2.08
CA GLY A 47 -5.62 2.12 -3.41
C GLY A 47 -6.62 3.27 -3.39
N ASP A 48 -6.57 4.11 -2.37
CA ASP A 48 -7.43 5.28 -2.22
C ASP A 48 -6.56 6.47 -1.82
N PRO A 49 -6.69 7.64 -2.48
CA PRO A 49 -5.83 8.78 -2.17
C PRO A 49 -5.92 9.23 -0.72
N THR A 50 -7.10 9.21 -0.14
CA THR A 50 -7.27 9.59 1.26
C THR A 50 -6.55 8.61 2.18
N ARG A 51 -6.68 7.32 1.92
CA ARG A 51 -6.02 6.31 2.73
C ARG A 51 -4.50 6.39 2.61
N LEU A 52 -3.97 6.66 1.40
CA LEU A 52 -2.54 6.88 1.25
C LEU A 52 -2.06 8.06 2.10
N ARG A 53 -2.80 9.15 2.10
CA ARG A 53 -2.43 10.33 2.89
C ARG A 53 -2.52 10.07 4.39
N ILE A 54 -3.48 9.27 4.81
CA ILE A 54 -3.58 8.86 6.22
C ILE A 54 -2.33 8.07 6.61
N VAL A 55 -1.96 7.09 5.82
CA VAL A 55 -0.77 6.28 6.10
C VAL A 55 0.47 7.14 6.11
N ASP A 56 0.58 8.07 5.18
CA ASP A 56 1.70 8.99 5.13
C ASP A 56 1.81 9.82 6.41
N ALA A 57 0.70 10.36 6.89
CA ALA A 57 0.68 11.16 8.11
C ALA A 57 1.07 10.32 9.33
N VAL A 58 0.56 9.11 9.41
CA VAL A 58 0.87 8.22 10.54
C VAL A 58 2.35 7.80 10.51
N ARG A 59 2.85 7.46 9.33
CA ARG A 59 4.28 7.12 9.18
C ARG A 59 5.19 8.27 9.53
N ALA A 60 4.82 9.48 9.12
CA ALA A 60 5.63 10.66 9.37
C ALA A 60 5.74 10.99 10.87
N ALA A 61 4.76 10.59 11.66
CA ALA A 61 4.75 10.82 13.09
C ALA A 61 5.56 9.78 13.87
N ALA A 62 5.93 8.66 13.23
CA ALA A 62 6.66 7.61 13.93
C ALA A 62 7.92 8.16 14.62
N PRO A 63 8.26 7.68 15.79
CA PRO A 63 7.70 6.54 16.52
C PRO A 63 6.43 6.85 17.33
N GLU A 64 5.93 8.06 17.28
CA GLU A 64 4.74 8.43 18.04
C GLU A 64 3.46 8.00 17.31
N ALA A 65 2.47 7.56 18.09
CA ALA A 65 1.16 7.26 17.56
C ALA A 65 0.36 8.55 17.37
N VAL A 66 -0.56 8.53 16.43
CA VAL A 66 -1.37 9.70 16.07
C VAL A 66 -2.80 9.48 16.54
N CYS A 67 -3.32 10.44 17.28
CA CYS A 67 -4.71 10.43 17.68
C CYS A 67 -5.60 10.69 16.46
N GLN A 68 -6.74 10.03 16.40
CA GLN A 68 -7.72 10.31 15.35
C GLN A 68 -8.08 11.81 15.32
N CYS A 69 -8.12 12.45 16.47
CA CYS A 69 -8.40 13.88 16.57
C CYS A 69 -7.36 14.75 15.85
N GLU A 70 -6.14 14.25 15.69
CA GLU A 70 -5.11 14.97 14.95
C GLU A 70 -5.23 14.79 13.45
N LEU A 71 -5.90 13.72 13.03
CA LEU A 71 -6.09 13.44 11.60
C LEU A 71 -7.28 14.20 11.02
N VAL A 72 -8.31 14.42 11.82
CA VAL A 72 -9.52 15.09 11.33
C VAL A 72 -9.23 16.41 10.63
N PRO A 73 -8.41 17.32 11.19
CA PRO A 73 -8.16 18.60 10.54
C PRO A 73 -7.42 18.51 9.21
N LEU A 74 -6.77 17.38 8.93
CA LEU A 74 -6.01 17.22 7.71
C LEU A 74 -6.89 16.87 6.51
N PHE A 75 -8.11 16.43 6.76
CA PHE A 75 -8.98 15.92 5.71
C PHE A 75 -10.32 16.66 5.74
N ASP A 76 -10.81 16.96 4.55
CA ASP A 76 -12.11 17.60 4.40
C ASP A 76 -13.20 16.55 4.39
N MET A 77 -13.43 15.94 5.53
CA MET A 77 -14.44 14.91 5.68
C MET A 77 -14.89 14.82 7.13
N SER A 78 -16.04 14.22 7.34
CA SER A 78 -16.57 14.01 8.68
C SER A 78 -15.74 12.99 9.44
N GLN A 79 -15.81 13.06 10.76
CA GLN A 79 -15.14 12.10 11.61
C GLN A 79 -15.59 10.66 11.33
N PRO A 80 -16.90 10.38 11.12
CA PRO A 80 -17.32 9.02 10.76
C PRO A 80 -16.75 8.54 9.43
N ALA A 81 -16.60 9.43 8.44
CA ALA A 81 -16.00 9.06 7.16
C ALA A 81 -14.53 8.72 7.34
N LEU A 82 -13.82 9.52 8.11
CA LEU A 82 -12.41 9.24 8.42
C LEU A 82 -12.27 7.91 9.16
N ALA A 83 -13.17 7.64 10.11
CA ALA A 83 -13.15 6.40 10.87
C ALA A 83 -13.30 5.17 9.98
N LYS A 84 -14.09 5.26 8.91
CA LYS A 84 -14.23 4.15 7.95
C LYS A 84 -12.93 3.86 7.22
N HIS A 85 -12.22 4.89 6.80
CA HIS A 85 -10.92 4.72 6.17
C HIS A 85 -9.90 4.10 7.12
N LEU A 86 -9.89 4.56 8.36
CA LEU A 86 -9.00 4.01 9.38
C LEU A 86 -9.30 2.54 9.64
N LYS A 87 -10.57 2.17 9.67
CA LYS A 87 -10.99 0.79 9.87
C LYS A 87 -10.46 -0.11 8.74
N VAL A 88 -10.58 0.33 7.50
CA VAL A 88 -10.07 -0.42 6.35
C VAL A 88 -8.57 -0.67 6.51
N LEU A 89 -7.82 0.36 6.90
CA LEU A 89 -6.37 0.27 7.05
C LEU A 89 -5.97 -0.66 8.21
N VAL A 90 -6.71 -0.62 9.29
CA VAL A 90 -6.45 -1.51 10.43
C VAL A 90 -6.78 -2.96 10.07
N GLU A 91 -7.91 -3.18 9.43
CA GLU A 91 -8.32 -4.52 9.02
C GLU A 91 -7.38 -5.14 8.00
N ALA A 92 -6.80 -4.31 7.15
CA ALA A 92 -5.82 -4.79 6.17
C ALA A 92 -4.43 -5.02 6.77
N GLY A 93 -4.23 -4.66 8.04
CA GLY A 93 -2.95 -4.85 8.70
C GLY A 93 -1.92 -3.79 8.38
N VAL A 94 -2.31 -2.68 7.78
CA VAL A 94 -1.40 -1.56 7.47
C VAL A 94 -1.15 -0.73 8.72
N LEU A 95 -2.22 -0.43 9.44
CA LEU A 95 -2.17 0.34 10.68
C LEU A 95 -2.60 -0.54 11.85
N ALA A 96 -2.19 -0.15 13.03
CA ALA A 96 -2.68 -0.69 14.29
C ALA A 96 -3.27 0.44 15.11
N SER A 97 -4.16 0.12 16.02
CA SER A 97 -4.78 1.11 16.88
C SER A 97 -4.66 0.71 18.35
N ALA A 98 -4.66 1.71 19.22
CA ALA A 98 -4.66 1.51 20.65
C ALA A 98 -5.55 2.56 21.30
N ARG A 99 -6.37 2.12 22.25
CA ARG A 99 -7.20 3.04 23.00
C ARG A 99 -6.50 3.49 24.27
N ARG A 100 -6.61 4.79 24.52
CA ARG A 100 -6.16 5.40 25.78
C ARG A 100 -7.30 6.27 26.27
N GLY A 101 -8.05 5.77 27.24
CA GLY A 101 -9.25 6.46 27.71
C GLY A 101 -10.30 6.54 26.60
N THR A 102 -10.70 7.75 26.26
CA THR A 102 -11.68 8.00 25.22
C THR A 102 -11.03 8.20 23.84
N TRP A 103 -9.70 8.22 23.78
CA TRP A 103 -8.98 8.52 22.54
C TRP A 103 -8.45 7.25 21.90
N THR A 104 -8.51 7.20 20.56
CA THR A 104 -7.92 6.12 19.78
C THR A 104 -6.70 6.66 19.05
N TYR A 105 -5.59 5.95 19.19
CA TYR A 105 -4.32 6.30 18.56
C TYR A 105 -3.98 5.28 17.49
N TYR A 106 -3.34 5.74 16.43
CA TYR A 106 -2.97 4.91 15.29
C TYR A 106 -1.48 4.97 15.05
N TYR A 107 -0.92 3.86 14.66
CA TYR A 107 0.50 3.76 14.31
C TYR A 107 0.63 2.70 13.21
N THR A 108 1.77 2.74 12.51
CA THR A 108 2.01 1.75 11.47
C THR A 108 2.26 0.40 12.12
N ARG A 109 1.55 -0.61 11.65
CA ARG A 109 1.74 -1.95 12.18
C ARG A 109 3.10 -2.48 11.75
N PRO A 110 3.95 -2.97 12.67
CA PRO A 110 5.22 -3.57 12.28
C PRO A 110 5.00 -4.71 11.29
N GLY A 111 5.71 -4.65 10.19
CA GLY A 111 5.57 -5.65 9.12
C GLY A 111 4.38 -5.45 8.21
N GLY A 112 3.53 -4.47 8.48
CA GLY A 112 2.30 -4.29 7.70
C GLY A 112 2.52 -3.96 6.24
N LEU A 113 3.55 -3.19 5.93
CA LEU A 113 3.90 -2.80 4.57
C LEU A 113 5.08 -3.58 3.99
N GLU A 114 5.81 -4.31 4.81
CA GLU A 114 7.06 -4.95 4.39
C GLU A 114 6.87 -5.96 3.27
N GLY A 115 5.79 -6.73 3.32
CA GLY A 115 5.53 -7.70 2.28
C GLY A 115 5.43 -7.06 0.91
N LEU A 116 4.72 -5.92 0.84
CA LEU A 116 4.53 -5.20 -0.40
C LEU A 116 5.84 -4.54 -0.85
N THR A 117 6.55 -3.88 0.05
CA THR A 117 7.80 -3.22 -0.29
C THR A 117 8.86 -4.23 -0.74
N THR A 118 8.93 -5.37 -0.08
CA THR A 118 9.86 -6.43 -0.46
C THR A 118 9.54 -6.98 -1.84
N TRP A 119 8.28 -7.21 -2.11
CA TRP A 119 7.87 -7.72 -3.42
C TRP A 119 8.15 -6.70 -4.53
N LEU A 120 8.00 -5.42 -4.25
CA LEU A 120 8.22 -4.35 -5.23
C LEU A 120 9.69 -4.03 -5.47
N SER A 121 10.58 -4.44 -4.58
CA SER A 121 12.02 -4.10 -4.73
C SER A 121 12.80 -5.03 -5.65
#